data_d1b4726f46b8d8ac891e1ea8258411d5
#
_entry.id   d1b4726f46b8d8ac891e1ea8258411d5
#
_cell.length_a   1.000
_cell.length_b   1.000
_cell.length_c   1.000
_cell.angle_alpha   90.00
_cell.angle_beta   90.00
_cell.angle_gamma   90.00
#
_symmetry.space_group_name_H-M   'P 1'
#
loop_
_entity.id
_entity.type
_entity.pdbx_description
1 polymer ?
#
loop_
_entity_poly.entity_id
_entity_poly.type
_entity_poly.pdbx_seq_one_letter_code
_entity_poly.pdbx_strand_id
1 'polypeptide(L)'
;MGSLMATGLKQAGKDLKAKETLEDADVVQIFASYEAGVAKLGEAKVGDKTFLDGLHPAVESLQASLAAGESLADMAGKAADAAEEGFKATTTMLAVHGRAATRGEASRSLEDPGAKVASLIMQAFAKSL
;
A
#
# COMPACT_ATOMS: atom_id res chain seq x y z
N MET A 1 2.87 2.63 13.09
CA MET A 1 2.16 1.73 12.13
C MET A 1 0.70 1.49 12.52
N GLY A 2 0.40 1.12 13.76
CA GLY A 2 -0.96 0.78 14.17
C GLY A 2 -1.98 1.90 13.93
N SER A 3 -1.67 3.13 14.30
CA SER A 3 -2.55 4.28 14.10
C SER A 3 -2.76 4.60 12.62
N LEU A 4 -1.72 4.44 11.80
CA LEU A 4 -1.82 4.64 10.36
C LEU A 4 -2.74 3.60 9.72
N MET A 5 -2.58 2.34 10.08
CA MET A 5 -3.41 1.25 9.57
C MET A 5 -4.88 1.41 9.99
N ALA A 6 -5.12 1.76 11.24
CA ALA A 6 -6.47 2.02 11.74
C ALA A 6 -7.14 3.18 10.99
N THR A 7 -6.40 4.24 10.73
CA THR A 7 -6.91 5.40 9.98
C THR A 7 -7.21 5.04 8.53
N GLY A 8 -6.34 4.23 7.89
CA GLY A 8 -6.58 3.72 6.55
C GLY A 8 -7.86 2.89 6.47
N LEU A 9 -8.05 1.95 7.38
CA LEU A 9 -9.27 1.13 7.46
C LEU A 9 -10.51 1.98 7.71
N LYS A 10 -10.42 2.97 8.58
CA LYS A 10 -11.51 3.89 8.86
C LYS A 10 -11.91 4.69 7.61
N GLN A 11 -10.93 5.15 6.83
CA GLN A 11 -11.20 5.87 5.59
C GLN A 11 -11.90 4.97 4.58
N ALA A 12 -11.42 3.73 4.40
CA ALA A 12 -12.06 2.76 3.51
C ALA A 12 -13.50 2.47 3.93
N GLY A 13 -13.74 2.26 5.23
CA GLY A 13 -15.08 2.03 5.75
C GLY A 13 -16.02 3.21 5.55
N LYS A 14 -15.50 4.43 5.64
CA LYS A 14 -16.26 5.64 5.40
C LYS A 14 -16.66 5.80 3.93
N ASP A 15 -15.72 5.54 3.02
CA ASP A 15 -15.94 5.70 1.58
C ASP A 15 -16.88 4.64 1.01
N LEU A 16 -16.92 3.45 1.62
CA LEU A 16 -17.78 2.35 1.20
C LEU A 16 -18.99 2.14 2.11
N LYS A 17 -19.32 3.16 2.89
CA LYS A 17 -20.47 3.11 3.80
C LYS A 17 -21.76 2.78 3.05
N ALA A 18 -22.56 1.90 3.65
CA ALA A 18 -23.83 1.42 3.10
C ALA A 18 -23.72 0.41 1.94
N LYS A 19 -22.52 -0.03 1.57
CA LYS A 19 -22.34 -1.15 0.65
C LYS A 19 -22.48 -2.47 1.38
N GLU A 20 -23.45 -3.30 0.99
CA GLU A 20 -23.64 -4.65 1.55
C GLU A 20 -22.92 -5.72 0.73
N THR A 21 -22.81 -5.50 -0.58
CA THR A 21 -22.10 -6.38 -1.50
C THR A 21 -21.04 -5.57 -2.25
N LEU A 22 -19.84 -6.13 -2.37
CA LEU A 22 -18.72 -5.47 -3.03
C LEU A 22 -18.49 -6.06 -4.42
N GLU A 23 -18.36 -5.19 -5.41
CA GLU A 23 -17.88 -5.53 -6.74
C GLU A 23 -16.35 -5.36 -6.79
N ASP A 24 -15.71 -5.80 -7.87
CA ASP A 24 -14.27 -5.67 -8.04
C ASP A 24 -13.80 -4.21 -7.91
N ALA A 25 -14.56 -3.26 -8.48
CA ALA A 25 -14.27 -1.84 -8.35
C ALA A 25 -14.30 -1.37 -6.89
N ASP A 26 -15.20 -1.90 -6.08
CA ASP A 26 -15.28 -1.58 -4.64
C ASP A 26 -14.07 -2.13 -3.88
N VAL A 27 -13.60 -3.32 -4.23
CA VAL A 27 -12.41 -3.91 -3.62
C VAL A 27 -11.18 -3.05 -3.93
N VAL A 28 -11.01 -2.61 -5.16
CA VAL A 28 -9.93 -1.68 -5.54
C VAL A 28 -10.06 -0.37 -4.77
N GLN A 29 -11.29 0.14 -4.61
CA GLN A 29 -11.54 1.36 -3.84
C GLN A 29 -11.15 1.22 -2.37
N ILE A 30 -11.31 0.04 -1.76
CA ILE A 30 -10.84 -0.21 -0.38
C ILE A 30 -9.35 0.13 -0.26
N PHE A 31 -8.54 -0.39 -1.17
CA PHE A 31 -7.09 -0.14 -1.13
C PHE A 31 -6.74 1.32 -1.42
N ALA A 32 -7.43 1.96 -2.37
CA ALA A 32 -7.22 3.37 -2.67
C ALA A 32 -7.59 4.28 -1.49
N SER A 33 -8.72 4.03 -0.85
CA SER A 33 -9.16 4.78 0.34
C SER A 33 -8.24 4.55 1.54
N TYR A 34 -7.77 3.30 1.70
CA TYR A 34 -6.81 2.94 2.74
C TYR A 34 -5.52 3.74 2.56
N GLU A 35 -4.97 3.76 1.34
CA GLU A 35 -3.78 4.54 1.02
C GLU A 35 -3.97 6.03 1.34
N ALA A 36 -5.09 6.61 0.92
CA ALA A 36 -5.39 8.02 1.16
C ALA A 36 -5.44 8.34 2.66
N GLY A 37 -6.03 7.47 3.46
CA GLY A 37 -6.09 7.62 4.91
C GLY A 37 -4.71 7.55 5.57
N VAL A 38 -3.89 6.60 5.14
CA VAL A 38 -2.52 6.44 5.64
C VAL A 38 -1.66 7.65 5.27
N ALA A 39 -1.72 8.10 4.03
CA ALA A 39 -0.94 9.24 3.55
C ALA A 39 -1.30 10.52 4.32
N LYS A 40 -2.59 10.75 4.54
CA LYS A 40 -3.09 11.94 5.22
C LYS A 40 -2.61 11.99 6.67
N LEU A 41 -2.73 10.89 7.41
CA LEU A 41 -2.32 10.87 8.82
C LEU A 41 -0.81 10.92 8.99
N GLY A 42 -0.09 10.18 8.15
CA GLY A 42 1.37 10.06 8.26
C GLY A 42 2.14 11.25 7.67
N GLU A 43 1.47 12.14 6.95
CA GLU A 43 2.10 13.23 6.21
C GLU A 43 3.26 12.73 5.31
N ALA A 44 3.18 11.46 4.88
CA ALA A 44 4.20 10.81 4.09
C ALA A 44 3.88 10.91 2.60
N LYS A 45 4.93 10.92 1.79
CA LYS A 45 4.86 10.88 0.33
C LYS A 45 5.58 9.64 -0.18
N VAL A 46 5.24 9.22 -1.37
CA VAL A 46 6.02 8.22 -2.09
C VAL A 46 7.45 8.74 -2.24
N GLY A 47 8.42 7.90 -1.92
CA GLY A 47 9.84 8.27 -1.89
C GLY A 47 10.40 8.55 -0.49
N ASP A 48 9.53 8.73 0.51
CA ASP A 48 9.95 9.00 1.90
C ASP A 48 10.44 7.74 2.64
N LYS A 49 10.41 6.61 1.99
CA LYS A 49 10.76 5.29 2.54
C LYS A 49 9.84 4.91 3.69
N THR A 50 8.58 4.64 3.35
CA THR A 50 7.54 4.27 4.31
C THR A 50 6.69 3.12 3.77
N PHE A 51 5.69 2.73 4.55
CA PHE A 51 4.62 1.81 4.15
C PHE A 51 4.03 2.18 2.77
N LEU A 52 3.91 3.47 2.45
CA LEU A 52 3.38 3.93 1.17
C LEU A 52 4.23 3.51 -0.03
N ASP A 53 5.53 3.35 0.14
CA ASP A 53 6.41 2.94 -0.96
C ASP A 53 6.17 1.49 -1.39
N GLY A 54 5.57 0.68 -0.53
CA GLY A 54 5.08 -0.64 -0.89
C GLY A 54 3.62 -0.62 -1.36
N LEU A 55 2.77 0.17 -0.70
CA LEU A 55 1.33 0.19 -0.96
C LEU A 55 0.97 0.93 -2.25
N HIS A 56 1.56 2.10 -2.50
CA HIS A 56 1.21 2.94 -3.65
C HIS A 56 1.36 2.24 -5.00
N PRO A 57 2.47 1.55 -5.30
CA PRO A 57 2.59 0.80 -6.55
C PRO A 57 1.51 -0.27 -6.71
N ALA A 58 1.12 -0.91 -5.61
CA ALA A 58 0.06 -1.91 -5.62
C ALA A 58 -1.30 -1.28 -5.96
N VAL A 59 -1.62 -0.14 -5.36
CA VAL A 59 -2.88 0.58 -5.65
C VAL A 59 -2.92 1.04 -7.11
N GLU A 60 -1.83 1.60 -7.63
CA GLU A 60 -1.75 1.98 -9.04
C GLU A 60 -1.97 0.76 -9.96
N SER A 61 -1.35 -0.37 -9.63
CA SER A 61 -1.52 -1.61 -10.38
C SER A 61 -2.97 -2.09 -10.36
N LEU A 62 -3.64 -2.06 -9.19
CA LEU A 62 -5.05 -2.43 -9.08
C LEU A 62 -5.94 -1.54 -9.95
N GLN A 63 -5.72 -0.24 -9.91
CA GLN A 63 -6.51 0.72 -10.71
C GLN A 63 -6.30 0.52 -12.20
N ALA A 64 -5.07 0.30 -12.64
CA ALA A 64 -4.77 0.05 -14.05
C ALA A 64 -5.39 -1.27 -14.54
N SER A 65 -5.28 -2.33 -13.75
CA SER A 65 -5.84 -3.64 -14.07
C SER A 65 -7.37 -3.63 -14.09
N LEU A 66 -7.99 -2.87 -13.20
CA LEU A 66 -9.45 -2.67 -13.19
C LEU A 66 -9.91 -1.99 -14.49
N ALA A 67 -9.21 -0.92 -14.90
CA ALA A 67 -9.51 -0.21 -16.14
C ALA A 67 -9.33 -1.11 -17.37
N ALA A 68 -8.42 -2.07 -17.33
CA ALA A 68 -8.19 -3.05 -18.39
C ALA A 68 -9.21 -4.21 -18.39
N GLY A 69 -10.10 -4.28 -17.41
CA GLY A 69 -11.11 -5.33 -17.30
C GLY A 69 -10.58 -6.68 -16.87
N GLU A 70 -9.45 -6.72 -16.18
CA GLU A 70 -8.85 -7.96 -15.70
C GLU A 70 -9.66 -8.60 -14.56
N SER A 71 -9.48 -9.90 -14.33
CA SER A 71 -10.10 -10.58 -13.19
C SER A 71 -9.50 -10.10 -11.87
N LEU A 72 -10.26 -10.22 -10.78
CA LEU A 72 -9.77 -9.81 -9.46
C LEU A 72 -8.51 -10.60 -9.06
N ALA A 73 -8.45 -11.90 -9.38
CA ALA A 73 -7.27 -12.73 -9.10
C ALA A 73 -6.04 -12.22 -9.84
N ASP A 74 -6.16 -11.86 -11.13
CA ASP A 74 -5.07 -11.31 -11.93
C ASP A 74 -4.64 -9.93 -11.41
N MET A 75 -5.61 -9.07 -11.08
CA MET A 75 -5.34 -7.77 -10.47
C MET A 75 -4.54 -7.92 -9.18
N ALA A 76 -4.95 -8.82 -8.30
CA ALA A 76 -4.31 -9.02 -7.01
C ALA A 76 -2.88 -9.56 -7.16
N GLY A 77 -2.64 -10.48 -8.10
CA GLY A 77 -1.31 -11.01 -8.38
C GLY A 77 -0.35 -9.93 -8.85
N LYS A 78 -0.78 -9.09 -9.79
CA LYS A 78 0.01 -7.96 -10.28
C LYS A 78 0.29 -6.92 -9.20
N ALA A 79 -0.71 -6.65 -8.36
CA ALA A 79 -0.56 -5.70 -7.27
C ALA A 79 0.43 -6.22 -6.21
N ALA A 80 0.42 -7.54 -5.93
CA ALA A 80 1.39 -8.15 -5.02
C ALA A 80 2.81 -8.01 -5.56
N ASP A 81 3.02 -8.24 -6.85
CA ASP A 81 4.32 -8.06 -7.49
C ASP A 81 4.77 -6.60 -7.43
N ALA A 82 3.87 -5.66 -7.72
CA ALA A 82 4.15 -4.23 -7.65
C ALA A 82 4.54 -3.79 -6.22
N ALA A 83 3.85 -4.32 -5.21
CA ALA A 83 4.19 -4.03 -3.81
C ALA A 83 5.57 -4.57 -3.43
N GLU A 84 5.93 -5.75 -3.90
CA GLU A 84 7.26 -6.34 -3.64
C GLU A 84 8.37 -5.53 -4.33
N GLU A 85 8.14 -5.10 -5.56
CA GLU A 85 9.08 -4.22 -6.25
C GLU A 85 9.24 -2.88 -5.53
N GLY A 86 8.13 -2.29 -5.08
CA GLY A 86 8.15 -1.07 -4.27
C GLY A 86 8.94 -1.24 -2.98
N PHE A 87 8.74 -2.35 -2.28
CA PHE A 87 9.52 -2.68 -1.09
C PHE A 87 11.03 -2.78 -1.40
N LYS A 88 11.41 -3.49 -2.44
CA LYS A 88 12.82 -3.60 -2.85
C LYS A 88 13.42 -2.27 -3.22
N ALA A 89 12.66 -1.39 -3.86
CA ALA A 89 13.11 -0.05 -4.24
C ALA A 89 13.41 0.83 -3.01
N THR A 90 12.91 0.51 -1.82
CA THR A 90 13.20 1.29 -0.61
C THR A 90 14.68 1.27 -0.23
N THR A 91 15.46 0.31 -0.72
CA THR A 91 16.92 0.24 -0.49
C THR A 91 17.68 1.37 -1.17
N THR A 92 17.04 2.13 -2.07
CA THR A 92 17.62 3.31 -2.72
C THR A 92 17.12 4.62 -2.13
N MET A 93 16.24 4.56 -1.14
CA MET A 93 15.58 5.72 -0.54
C MET A 93 16.21 6.09 0.80
N LEU A 94 16.22 7.39 1.11
CA LEU A 94 16.58 7.90 2.42
C LEU A 94 15.32 7.98 3.28
N ALA A 95 15.36 7.42 4.49
CA ALA A 95 14.23 7.47 5.40
C ALA A 95 14.01 8.90 5.92
N VAL A 96 12.77 9.38 5.84
CA VAL A 96 12.36 10.72 6.27
C VAL A 96 11.57 10.66 7.58
N HIS A 97 10.87 9.55 7.83
CA HIS A 97 9.98 9.37 8.98
C HIS A 97 10.39 8.20 9.86
N GLY A 98 9.96 8.24 11.12
CA GLY A 98 10.08 7.12 12.04
C GLY A 98 11.51 6.86 12.52
N ARG A 99 11.71 5.69 13.10
CA ARG A 99 12.98 5.30 13.71
C ARG A 99 14.13 5.21 12.71
N ALA A 100 13.85 4.78 11.49
CA ALA A 100 14.88 4.65 10.46
C ALA A 100 15.50 6.00 10.07
N ALA A 101 14.73 7.10 10.18
CA ALA A 101 15.23 8.45 9.87
C ALA A 101 16.40 8.87 10.79
N THR A 102 16.47 8.35 12.01
CA THR A 102 17.56 8.65 12.95
C THR A 102 18.92 8.13 12.48
N ARG A 103 18.93 7.20 11.53
CA ARG A 103 20.16 6.61 10.99
C ARG A 103 20.77 7.43 9.85
N GLY A 104 20.09 8.50 9.39
CA GLY A 104 20.58 9.34 8.29
C GLY A 104 20.88 8.53 7.02
N GLU A 105 22.03 8.77 6.39
CA GLU A 105 22.43 8.06 5.17
C GLU A 105 22.52 6.53 5.34
N ALA A 106 22.80 6.03 6.54
CA ALA A 106 22.84 4.60 6.80
C ALA A 106 21.46 3.94 6.61
N SER A 107 20.37 4.70 6.62
CA SER A 107 19.03 4.18 6.36
C SER A 107 18.81 3.78 4.89
N ARG A 108 19.59 4.33 3.97
CA ARG A 108 19.37 4.16 2.53
C ARG A 108 19.49 2.69 2.07
N SER A 109 20.50 1.99 2.55
CA SER A 109 20.74 0.59 2.17
C SER A 109 19.84 -0.42 2.90
N LEU A 110 19.08 0.02 3.88
CA LEU A 110 18.20 -0.84 4.66
C LEU A 110 16.82 -0.93 3.99
N GLU A 111 16.26 -2.12 3.97
CA GLU A 111 14.89 -2.33 3.52
C GLU A 111 13.91 -1.71 4.51
N ASP A 112 12.84 -1.06 4.01
CA ASP A 112 11.85 -0.47 4.89
C ASP A 112 10.88 -1.53 5.43
N PRO A 113 10.78 -1.72 6.76
CA PRO A 113 9.86 -2.72 7.32
C PRO A 113 8.39 -2.40 7.06
N GLY A 114 8.01 -1.12 6.97
CA GLY A 114 6.65 -0.72 6.64
C GLY A 114 6.27 -1.12 5.22
N ALA A 115 7.15 -0.88 4.25
CA ALA A 115 6.95 -1.31 2.87
C ALA A 115 6.88 -2.84 2.77
N LYS A 116 7.63 -3.57 3.59
CA LYS A 116 7.51 -5.03 3.67
C LYS A 116 6.14 -5.47 4.15
N VAL A 117 5.58 -4.79 5.13
CA VAL A 117 4.22 -5.07 5.61
C VAL A 117 3.21 -4.88 4.47
N ALA A 118 3.32 -3.81 3.69
CA ALA A 118 2.46 -3.59 2.53
C ALA A 118 2.57 -4.74 1.52
N SER A 119 3.78 -5.16 1.20
CA SER A 119 4.02 -6.31 0.31
C SER A 119 3.37 -7.58 0.84
N LEU A 120 3.52 -7.88 2.14
CA LEU A 120 2.92 -9.07 2.75
C LEU A 120 1.38 -9.03 2.73
N ILE A 121 0.79 -7.87 2.96
CA ILE A 121 -0.68 -7.68 2.88
C ILE A 121 -1.15 -7.99 1.46
N MET A 122 -0.49 -7.45 0.44
CA MET A 122 -0.90 -7.67 -0.94
C MET A 122 -0.70 -9.13 -1.38
N GLN A 123 0.36 -9.79 -0.92
CA GLN A 123 0.58 -11.21 -1.18
C GLN A 123 -0.51 -12.07 -0.52
N ALA A 124 -0.87 -11.77 0.72
CA ALA A 124 -1.94 -12.48 1.43
C ALA A 124 -3.28 -12.29 0.72
N PHE A 125 -3.58 -11.08 0.27
CA PHE A 125 -4.78 -10.80 -0.51
C PHE A 125 -4.83 -11.63 -1.79
N ALA A 126 -3.74 -11.65 -2.56
CA ALA A 126 -3.66 -12.44 -3.79
C ALA A 126 -3.88 -13.94 -3.54
N LYS A 127 -3.31 -14.47 -2.46
CA LYS A 127 -3.47 -15.89 -2.09
C LYS A 127 -4.87 -16.24 -1.61
N SER A 128 -5.66 -15.27 -1.17
CA SER A 128 -7.02 -15.50 -0.66
C SER A 128 -8.06 -15.68 -1.76
N LEU A 129 -7.70 -15.43 -3.00
CA LEU A 129 -8.61 -15.45 -4.16
C LEU A 129 -8.60 -16.76 -4.94
#